data_d2f7c31e18b1416c19116cafcdf40fba
#
_entry.id   d2f7c31e18b1416c19116cafcdf40fba
#
_cell.length_a   1.000
_cell.length_b   1.000
_cell.length_c   1.000
_cell.angle_alpha   90.00
_cell.angle_beta   90.00
_cell.angle_gamma   90.00
#
_symmetry.space_group_name_H-M   'P 1'
#
loop_
_entity.id
_entity.type
_entity.pdbx_description
1 polymer ?
#
loop_
_entity_poly.entity_id
_entity_poly.type
_entity_poly.pdbx_seq_one_letter_code
_entity_poly.pdbx_strand_id
1 'polypeptide(L)'
;MNILKFLCINCPANSYNGSGNVLKKNLFCCRFLAFLIALNILFAFLFGIAEKTRIKSGANVVNTTPSSPLPTVILDAGHGGEDGGASSADGLLEKDLNLSLALVMRDILTANGIEVILTRETDTLLYDRNVDFQGQKKRLDMAARLKIANETTNAMFVSIHMNTYPHPSCQGVQVWYSENNEASFELAKTIQSTAQELLQNENDRTVKRSGSSIYLLRKLECPAVLVECGFLSSPEETALLGDENYRQQLALTLCMGILRTIT
;
A
#
# COMPACT_ATOMS: atom_id res chain seq x y z
N MET A 1 -41.88 6.94 -26.11
CA MET A 1 -42.34 5.79 -26.95
C MET A 1 -42.06 4.52 -26.13
N ASN A 2 -43.10 4.13 -25.42
CA ASN A 2 -43.50 2.82 -24.92
C ASN A 2 -42.48 1.84 -24.31
N ILE A 3 -42.14 2.03 -23.02
CA ILE A 3 -41.59 1.04 -22.13
C ILE A 3 -42.67 0.12 -21.48
N LEU A 4 -43.93 0.44 -21.68
CA LEU A 4 -45.11 -0.28 -21.10
C LEU A 4 -45.53 -1.55 -21.87
N LYS A 5 -44.85 -1.90 -22.98
CA LYS A 5 -45.24 -3.07 -23.81
C LYS A 5 -44.40 -4.34 -23.56
N PHE A 6 -43.37 -4.30 -22.71
CA PHE A 6 -42.45 -5.45 -22.58
C PHE A 6 -42.73 -6.37 -21.39
N LEU A 7 -43.74 -6.07 -20.55
CA LEU A 7 -44.03 -6.85 -19.35
C LEU A 7 -45.30 -7.73 -19.43
N CYS A 8 -45.87 -7.90 -20.61
CA CYS A 8 -47.11 -8.69 -20.81
C CYS A 8 -46.99 -9.87 -21.78
N ILE A 9 -45.81 -10.38 -22.10
CA ILE A 9 -45.66 -11.55 -22.97
C ILE A 9 -45.05 -12.67 -22.16
N ASN A 10 -45.91 -13.48 -21.55
CA ASN A 10 -45.80 -14.90 -21.23
C ASN A 10 -46.69 -15.27 -20.03
N CYS A 11 -48.01 -15.30 -20.27
CA CYS A 11 -48.91 -16.15 -19.46
C CYS A 11 -49.54 -17.17 -20.39
N PRO A 12 -49.41 -18.48 -20.12
CA PRO A 12 -50.14 -19.48 -20.88
C PRO A 12 -51.65 -19.37 -20.54
N ALA A 13 -52.45 -19.36 -21.58
CA ALA A 13 -53.90 -19.43 -21.49
C ALA A 13 -54.33 -20.75 -20.89
N ASN A 14 -54.77 -20.74 -19.66
CA ASN A 14 -55.51 -21.86 -19.07
C ASN A 14 -56.89 -21.30 -18.57
N SER A 15 -57.90 -21.78 -19.24
CA SER A 15 -59.30 -21.50 -18.94
C SER A 15 -59.68 -21.98 -17.52
N TYR A 16 -60.02 -21.06 -16.60
CA TYR A 16 -60.81 -21.36 -15.45
C TYR A 16 -61.71 -20.19 -15.08
N ASN A 17 -63.00 -20.48 -14.96
CA ASN A 17 -64.06 -19.59 -14.51
C ASN A 17 -63.76 -19.05 -13.11
N GLY A 18 -63.73 -17.71 -12.97
CA GLY A 18 -63.58 -17.07 -11.68
C GLY A 18 -63.32 -15.57 -11.76
N SER A 19 -64.32 -14.78 -12.14
CA SER A 19 -64.25 -13.31 -12.31
C SER A 19 -63.82 -12.54 -11.05
N GLY A 20 -63.80 -13.16 -9.87
CA GLY A 20 -63.36 -12.54 -8.61
C GLY A 20 -61.88 -12.55 -8.33
N ASN A 21 -61.09 -13.47 -8.93
CA ASN A 21 -59.66 -13.64 -8.63
C ASN A 21 -58.76 -12.76 -9.47
N VAL A 22 -59.18 -12.39 -10.69
CA VAL A 22 -58.38 -11.53 -11.59
C VAL A 22 -58.41 -10.09 -11.05
N LEU A 23 -59.55 -9.62 -10.52
CA LEU A 23 -59.63 -8.27 -9.96
C LEU A 23 -58.77 -8.10 -8.71
N LYS A 24 -58.72 -9.13 -7.83
CA LYS A 24 -57.85 -9.12 -6.65
C LYS A 24 -56.34 -9.17 -6.98
N LYS A 25 -55.94 -9.95 -8.01
CA LYS A 25 -54.55 -9.96 -8.49
C LYS A 25 -54.10 -8.64 -9.07
N ASN A 26 -54.95 -8.01 -9.90
CA ASN A 26 -54.62 -6.70 -10.48
C ASN A 26 -54.57 -5.60 -9.42
N LEU A 27 -55.43 -5.64 -8.41
CA LEU A 27 -55.41 -4.71 -7.29
C LEU A 27 -54.16 -4.89 -6.41
N PHE A 28 -53.69 -6.13 -6.22
CA PHE A 28 -52.43 -6.41 -5.53
C PHE A 28 -51.20 -5.92 -6.29
N CYS A 29 -51.16 -6.17 -7.60
CA CYS A 29 -50.07 -5.64 -8.45
C CYS A 29 -50.03 -4.12 -8.46
N CYS A 30 -51.18 -3.44 -8.57
CA CYS A 30 -51.22 -1.98 -8.50
C CYS A 30 -50.78 -1.41 -7.15
N ARG A 31 -51.16 -2.08 -6.03
CA ARG A 31 -50.74 -1.67 -4.68
C ARG A 31 -49.24 -1.90 -4.48
N PHE A 32 -48.69 -3.00 -4.97
CA PHE A 32 -47.26 -3.29 -4.92
C PHE A 32 -46.44 -2.30 -5.75
N LEU A 33 -46.90 -1.96 -6.95
CA LEU A 33 -46.25 -0.95 -7.81
C LEU A 33 -46.30 0.45 -7.15
N ALA A 34 -47.42 0.83 -6.56
CA ALA A 34 -47.56 2.09 -5.83
C ALA A 34 -46.60 2.15 -4.62
N PHE A 35 -46.46 1.01 -3.89
CA PHE A 35 -45.51 0.90 -2.79
C PHE A 35 -44.05 1.09 -3.25
N LEU A 36 -43.64 0.46 -4.36
CA LEU A 36 -42.30 0.62 -4.93
C LEU A 36 -42.01 2.06 -5.38
N ILE A 37 -43.00 2.73 -5.97
CA ILE A 37 -42.89 4.15 -6.37
C ILE A 37 -42.71 5.03 -5.12
N ALA A 38 -43.53 4.81 -4.09
CA ALA A 38 -43.43 5.54 -2.82
C ALA A 38 -42.08 5.34 -2.13
N LEU A 39 -41.53 4.10 -2.17
CA LEU A 39 -40.22 3.78 -1.62
C LEU A 39 -39.10 4.49 -2.37
N ASN A 40 -39.16 4.56 -3.71
CA ASN A 40 -38.18 5.29 -4.51
C ASN A 40 -38.24 6.81 -4.26
N ILE A 41 -39.44 7.38 -4.10
CA ILE A 41 -39.62 8.80 -3.77
C ILE A 41 -39.06 9.10 -2.36
N LEU A 42 -39.30 8.22 -1.39
CA LEU A 42 -38.77 8.35 -0.04
C LEU A 42 -37.22 8.25 -0.04
N PHE A 43 -36.66 7.32 -0.82
CA PHE A 43 -35.22 7.16 -0.96
C PHE A 43 -34.59 8.41 -1.61
N ALA A 44 -35.17 8.93 -2.69
CA ALA A 44 -34.71 10.16 -3.34
C ALA A 44 -34.81 11.38 -2.40
N PHE A 45 -35.87 11.45 -1.59
CA PHE A 45 -36.06 12.52 -0.62
C PHE A 45 -35.03 12.45 0.52
N LEU A 46 -34.76 11.25 1.07
CA LEU A 46 -33.74 11.03 2.10
C LEU A 46 -32.33 11.30 1.56
N PHE A 47 -32.06 10.91 0.32
CA PHE A 47 -30.78 11.19 -0.35
C PHE A 47 -30.61 12.69 -0.57
N GLY A 48 -31.65 13.38 -1.03
CA GLY A 48 -31.63 14.84 -1.21
C GLY A 48 -31.47 15.62 0.10
N ILE A 49 -32.01 15.11 1.23
CA ILE A 49 -31.76 15.68 2.54
C ILE A 49 -30.33 15.45 2.98
N ALA A 50 -29.77 14.25 2.75
CA ALA A 50 -28.38 13.92 3.07
C ALA A 50 -27.38 14.80 2.31
N GLU A 51 -27.65 15.08 1.03
CA GLU A 51 -26.83 16.02 0.24
C GLU A 51 -26.96 17.47 0.76
N LYS A 52 -28.19 17.90 1.10
CA LYS A 52 -28.43 19.26 1.59
C LYS A 52 -27.85 19.53 2.98
N THR A 53 -27.77 18.49 3.83
CA THR A 53 -27.10 18.58 5.13
C THR A 53 -25.58 18.54 4.97
N ARG A 54 -25.05 17.81 3.98
CA ARG A 54 -23.62 17.81 3.63
C ARG A 54 -23.13 19.17 3.12
N ILE A 55 -23.96 19.89 2.37
CA ILE A 55 -23.66 21.25 1.87
C ILE A 55 -23.74 22.31 3.00
N LYS A 56 -24.55 22.09 4.04
CA LYS A 56 -24.67 23.01 5.20
C LYS A 56 -23.65 22.72 6.32
N SER A 57 -23.05 21.56 6.38
CA SER A 57 -21.80 21.39 7.09
C SER A 57 -20.75 22.12 6.27
N GLY A 58 -20.63 23.41 6.49
CA GLY A 58 -19.45 24.19 6.12
C GLY A 58 -18.25 23.55 6.83
N ALA A 59 -17.75 22.45 6.26
CA ALA A 59 -16.36 22.12 6.43
C ALA A 59 -15.65 23.36 5.88
N ASN A 60 -15.18 24.23 6.77
CA ASN A 60 -14.04 25.04 6.45
C ASN A 60 -13.03 24.04 5.90
N VAL A 61 -12.93 23.97 4.58
CA VAL A 61 -11.73 23.45 3.95
C VAL A 61 -10.67 24.40 4.41
N VAL A 62 -10.05 24.08 5.55
CA VAL A 62 -8.77 24.64 5.87
C VAL A 62 -7.91 24.14 4.72
N ASN A 63 -7.73 24.97 3.70
CA ASN A 63 -6.63 24.83 2.76
C ASN A 63 -5.35 25.01 3.59
N THR A 64 -4.99 23.98 4.33
CA THR A 64 -3.62 23.78 4.75
C THR A 64 -2.88 23.35 3.50
N THR A 65 -2.53 24.32 2.66
CA THR A 65 -1.35 24.14 1.82
C THR A 65 -0.25 23.75 2.79
N PRO A 66 0.39 22.59 2.64
CA PRO A 66 1.55 22.28 3.46
C PRO A 66 2.50 23.45 3.39
N SER A 67 2.99 23.94 4.52
CA SER A 67 3.90 25.09 4.57
C SER A 67 5.25 24.79 3.88
N SER A 68 5.49 23.55 3.51
CA SER A 68 6.61 23.05 2.71
C SER A 68 6.10 22.04 1.68
N PRO A 69 6.77 21.92 0.50
CA PRO A 69 6.44 20.90 -0.48
C PRO A 69 6.60 19.50 0.12
N LEU A 70 5.70 18.57 -0.28
CA LEU A 70 5.81 17.16 0.11
C LEU A 70 7.17 16.59 -0.33
N PRO A 71 7.75 15.68 0.44
CA PRO A 71 9.01 15.05 0.05
C PRO A 71 8.84 14.14 -1.16
N THR A 72 9.89 14.01 -1.96
CA THR A 72 10.03 12.93 -2.93
C THR A 72 10.48 11.67 -2.18
N VAL A 73 9.67 10.62 -2.22
CA VAL A 73 9.98 9.35 -1.57
C VAL A 73 10.84 8.49 -2.50
N ILE A 74 12.05 8.16 -2.06
CA ILE A 74 12.91 7.21 -2.75
C ILE A 74 12.68 5.83 -2.13
N LEU A 75 12.13 4.91 -2.91
CA LEU A 75 12.00 3.52 -2.54
C LEU A 75 13.20 2.74 -3.07
N ASP A 76 14.02 2.25 -2.16
CA ASP A 76 15.21 1.48 -2.48
C ASP A 76 14.90 -0.01 -2.31
N ALA A 77 14.71 -0.72 -3.43
CA ALA A 77 14.60 -2.17 -3.41
C ALA A 77 16.00 -2.78 -3.23
N GLY A 78 16.33 -3.20 -2.01
CA GLY A 78 17.64 -3.75 -1.67
C GLY A 78 18.06 -4.91 -2.58
N HIS A 79 19.38 -5.09 -2.77
CA HIS A 79 19.95 -6.12 -3.64
C HIS A 79 19.57 -5.99 -5.12
N GLY A 80 19.74 -7.04 -5.92
CA GLY A 80 19.39 -7.11 -7.33
C GLY A 80 20.44 -7.79 -8.20
N GLY A 81 20.04 -8.29 -9.37
CA GLY A 81 20.93 -8.98 -10.31
C GLY A 81 21.66 -10.14 -9.66
N GLU A 82 23.00 -10.10 -9.66
CA GLU A 82 23.86 -11.13 -9.07
C GLU A 82 23.87 -11.13 -7.52
N ASP A 83 23.45 -10.04 -6.88
CA ASP A 83 23.27 -9.98 -5.42
C ASP A 83 21.84 -10.41 -5.06
N GLY A 84 21.68 -11.66 -4.73
CA GLY A 84 20.36 -12.23 -4.35
C GLY A 84 19.88 -11.77 -2.98
N GLY A 85 20.77 -11.22 -2.14
CA GLY A 85 20.49 -11.00 -0.72
C GLY A 85 20.37 -12.32 0.04
N ALA A 86 19.55 -12.34 1.07
CA ALA A 86 19.21 -13.54 1.79
C ALA A 86 18.30 -14.47 0.96
N SER A 87 18.26 -15.76 1.35
CA SER A 87 17.34 -16.72 0.76
C SER A 87 16.65 -17.55 1.84
N SER A 88 15.40 -17.88 1.65
CA SER A 88 14.68 -18.83 2.47
C SER A 88 15.09 -20.28 2.13
N ALA A 89 14.72 -21.22 2.99
CA ALA A 89 15.00 -22.64 2.79
C ALA A 89 14.32 -23.23 1.54
N ASP A 90 13.19 -22.68 1.14
CA ASP A 90 12.40 -23.05 -0.05
C ASP A 90 12.75 -22.23 -1.31
N GLY A 91 13.76 -21.37 -1.24
CA GLY A 91 14.37 -20.70 -2.40
C GLY A 91 13.80 -19.34 -2.75
N LEU A 92 12.98 -18.70 -1.90
CA LEU A 92 12.61 -17.29 -2.09
C LEU A 92 13.84 -16.40 -1.91
N LEU A 93 14.08 -15.50 -2.84
CA LEU A 93 15.19 -14.56 -2.79
C LEU A 93 14.73 -13.19 -2.28
N GLU A 94 15.52 -12.63 -1.39
CA GLU A 94 15.29 -11.30 -0.82
C GLU A 94 15.12 -10.24 -1.90
N LYS A 95 15.98 -10.22 -2.91
CA LYS A 95 15.95 -9.23 -3.99
C LYS A 95 14.60 -9.17 -4.73
N ASP A 96 13.95 -10.34 -4.91
CA ASP A 96 12.68 -10.45 -5.65
C ASP A 96 11.51 -9.93 -4.79
N LEU A 97 11.53 -10.25 -3.51
CA LEU A 97 10.54 -9.76 -2.55
C LEU A 97 10.68 -8.24 -2.36
N ASN A 98 11.91 -7.72 -2.24
CA ASN A 98 12.18 -6.30 -2.12
C ASN A 98 11.64 -5.53 -3.33
N LEU A 99 11.90 -6.03 -4.54
CA LEU A 99 11.39 -5.41 -5.77
C LEU A 99 9.87 -5.45 -5.86
N SER A 100 9.28 -6.60 -5.55
CA SER A 100 7.81 -6.77 -5.55
C SER A 100 7.13 -5.78 -4.62
N LEU A 101 7.63 -5.63 -3.38
CA LEU A 101 7.10 -4.65 -2.42
C LEU A 101 7.30 -3.22 -2.89
N ALA A 102 8.50 -2.87 -3.36
CA ALA A 102 8.81 -1.52 -3.82
C ALA A 102 7.90 -1.05 -4.97
N LEU A 103 7.60 -1.95 -5.93
CA LEU A 103 6.70 -1.65 -7.04
C LEU A 103 5.26 -1.38 -6.57
N VAL A 104 4.73 -2.22 -5.67
CA VAL A 104 3.39 -2.01 -5.08
C VAL A 104 3.35 -0.72 -4.26
N MET A 105 4.37 -0.45 -3.44
CA MET A 105 4.46 0.76 -2.63
C MET A 105 4.53 2.02 -3.51
N ARG A 106 5.29 1.99 -4.62
CA ARG A 106 5.31 3.09 -5.60
C ARG A 106 3.91 3.42 -6.08
N ASP A 107 3.14 2.40 -6.51
CA ASP A 107 1.81 2.61 -7.06
C ASP A 107 0.84 3.19 -6.02
N ILE A 108 0.92 2.71 -4.77
CA ILE A 108 0.11 3.23 -3.66
C ILE A 108 0.47 4.69 -3.34
N LEU A 109 1.75 5.01 -3.18
CA LEU A 109 2.19 6.36 -2.84
C LEU A 109 1.88 7.36 -3.97
N THR A 110 2.12 6.97 -5.21
CA THR A 110 1.80 7.80 -6.39
C THR A 110 0.31 8.08 -6.50
N ALA A 111 -0.54 7.07 -6.24
CA ALA A 111 -2.00 7.25 -6.20
C ALA A 111 -2.45 8.22 -5.09
N ASN A 112 -1.63 8.41 -4.05
CA ASN A 112 -1.84 9.38 -2.98
C ASN A 112 -1.14 10.73 -3.21
N GLY A 113 -0.65 10.99 -4.43
CA GLY A 113 -0.07 12.27 -4.82
C GLY A 113 1.38 12.48 -4.38
N ILE A 114 2.07 11.44 -3.97
CA ILE A 114 3.49 11.49 -3.58
C ILE A 114 4.35 11.23 -4.82
N GLU A 115 5.36 12.06 -5.04
CA GLU A 115 6.41 11.78 -6.02
C GLU A 115 7.29 10.64 -5.53
N VAL A 116 7.48 9.60 -6.36
CA VAL A 116 8.24 8.41 -6.00
C VAL A 116 9.34 8.14 -7.02
N ILE A 117 10.55 7.91 -6.53
CA ILE A 117 11.68 7.42 -7.30
C ILE A 117 12.04 6.02 -6.81
N LEU A 118 12.11 5.05 -7.72
CA LEU A 118 12.65 3.73 -7.43
C LEU A 118 14.14 3.70 -7.73
N THR A 119 14.96 3.10 -6.88
CA THR A 119 16.39 2.89 -7.19
C THR A 119 16.55 1.88 -8.31
N ARG A 120 15.67 0.89 -8.40
CA ARG A 120 15.57 -0.06 -9.53
C ARG A 120 14.12 -0.48 -9.75
N GLU A 121 13.77 -0.73 -11.01
CA GLU A 121 12.46 -1.23 -11.42
C GLU A 121 12.51 -2.66 -12.00
N THR A 122 13.71 -3.21 -12.08
CA THR A 122 13.96 -4.56 -12.61
C THR A 122 14.98 -5.29 -11.73
N ASP A 123 15.19 -6.58 -12.01
CA ASP A 123 16.22 -7.38 -11.31
C ASP A 123 17.62 -7.04 -11.83
N THR A 124 18.21 -5.97 -11.30
CA THR A 124 19.54 -5.48 -11.70
C THR A 124 20.30 -4.87 -10.53
N LEU A 125 21.63 -4.89 -10.60
CA LEU A 125 22.52 -4.03 -9.82
C LEU A 125 22.76 -2.71 -10.57
N LEU A 126 22.88 -1.61 -9.81
CA LEU A 126 23.00 -0.26 -10.33
C LEU A 126 24.47 0.14 -10.55
N TYR A 127 25.20 -0.62 -11.33
CA TYR A 127 26.55 -0.23 -11.73
C TYR A 127 26.67 -0.19 -13.25
N ASP A 128 27.53 0.68 -13.76
CA ASP A 128 27.82 0.74 -15.20
C ASP A 128 28.58 -0.52 -15.63
N ARG A 129 27.97 -1.36 -16.43
CA ARG A 129 28.55 -2.61 -16.93
C ARG A 129 29.67 -2.39 -17.96
N ASN A 130 29.79 -1.18 -18.48
CA ASN A 130 30.85 -0.81 -19.42
C ASN A 130 32.15 -0.36 -18.73
N VAL A 131 32.11 -0.19 -17.40
CA VAL A 131 33.29 0.16 -16.59
C VAL A 131 33.88 -1.10 -15.97
N ASP A 132 35.18 -1.22 -15.96
CA ASP A 132 35.88 -2.29 -15.24
C ASP A 132 35.58 -2.16 -13.74
N PHE A 133 34.75 -3.07 -13.24
CA PHE A 133 34.31 -3.06 -11.83
C PHE A 133 35.31 -3.69 -10.85
N GLN A 134 36.38 -4.36 -11.37
CA GLN A 134 37.47 -4.95 -10.55
C GLN A 134 36.98 -5.71 -9.28
N GLY A 135 35.91 -6.46 -9.40
CA GLY A 135 35.31 -7.16 -8.27
C GLY A 135 34.49 -6.30 -7.29
N GLN A 136 34.31 -5.01 -7.57
CA GLN A 136 33.68 -4.05 -6.66
C GLN A 136 32.20 -3.76 -6.99
N LYS A 137 31.50 -4.67 -7.65
CA LYS A 137 30.08 -4.48 -8.08
C LYS A 137 29.18 -3.94 -6.96
N LYS A 138 29.24 -4.55 -5.79
CA LYS A 138 28.43 -4.13 -4.63
C LYS A 138 28.76 -2.70 -4.17
N ARG A 139 30.02 -2.29 -4.21
CA ARG A 139 30.42 -0.92 -3.86
C ARG A 139 29.90 0.09 -4.87
N LEU A 140 29.95 -0.25 -6.15
CA LEU A 140 29.43 0.60 -7.24
C LEU A 140 27.90 0.71 -7.17
N ASP A 141 27.22 -0.39 -6.90
CA ASP A 141 25.77 -0.40 -6.68
C ASP A 141 25.36 0.51 -5.51
N MET A 142 26.02 0.36 -4.35
CA MET A 142 25.77 1.24 -3.20
C MET A 142 26.05 2.72 -3.51
N ALA A 143 27.09 3.02 -4.30
CA ALA A 143 27.40 4.37 -4.70
C ALA A 143 26.33 4.97 -5.66
N ALA A 144 25.79 4.14 -6.55
CA ALA A 144 24.70 4.55 -7.44
C ALA A 144 23.41 4.86 -6.66
N ARG A 145 23.04 4.02 -5.68
CA ARG A 145 21.88 4.26 -4.79
C ARG A 145 22.05 5.55 -3.98
N LEU A 146 23.23 5.77 -3.42
CA LEU A 146 23.58 7.00 -2.71
C LEU A 146 23.51 8.23 -3.62
N LYS A 147 23.97 8.11 -4.87
CA LYS A 147 23.91 9.18 -5.86
C LYS A 147 22.45 9.58 -6.15
N ILE A 148 21.56 8.62 -6.41
CA ILE A 148 20.12 8.89 -6.63
C ILE A 148 19.55 9.71 -5.48
N ALA A 149 19.84 9.32 -4.23
CA ALA A 149 19.31 10.01 -3.07
C ALA A 149 19.89 11.44 -2.92
N ASN A 150 21.18 11.62 -3.16
CA ASN A 150 21.86 12.93 -3.04
C ASN A 150 21.48 13.91 -4.16
N GLU A 151 21.09 13.41 -5.34
CA GLU A 151 20.63 14.23 -6.46
C GLU A 151 19.15 14.57 -6.40
N THR A 152 18.39 13.94 -5.49
CA THR A 152 16.96 14.19 -5.31
C THR A 152 16.73 15.30 -4.28
N THR A 153 16.07 16.36 -4.71
CA THR A 153 15.70 17.48 -3.83
C THR A 153 14.58 17.06 -2.89
N ASN A 154 14.65 17.47 -1.62
CA ASN A 154 13.66 17.15 -0.59
C ASN A 154 13.37 15.63 -0.48
N ALA A 155 14.43 14.82 -0.54
CA ALA A 155 14.33 13.37 -0.52
C ALA A 155 13.94 12.82 0.86
N MET A 156 13.16 11.73 0.84
CA MET A 156 12.94 10.80 1.95
C MET A 156 13.28 9.39 1.46
N PHE A 157 14.25 8.73 2.08
CA PHE A 157 14.78 7.45 1.61
C PHE A 157 14.25 6.29 2.45
N VAL A 158 13.63 5.31 1.79
CA VAL A 158 13.08 4.10 2.41
C VAL A 158 13.64 2.88 1.70
N SER A 159 14.59 2.18 2.35
CA SER A 159 15.17 0.94 1.84
C SER A 159 14.37 -0.26 2.33
N ILE A 160 14.07 -1.19 1.42
CA ILE A 160 13.22 -2.36 1.63
C ILE A 160 14.11 -3.59 1.58
N HIS A 161 14.10 -4.37 2.66
CA HIS A 161 14.91 -5.55 2.87
C HIS A 161 14.14 -6.69 3.55
N MET A 162 14.73 -7.89 3.54
CA MET A 162 14.31 -9.03 4.35
C MET A 162 15.45 -9.44 5.27
N ASN A 163 15.11 -9.75 6.49
CA ASN A 163 16.08 -10.16 7.51
C ASN A 163 16.37 -11.66 7.47
N THR A 164 17.49 -12.04 8.06
CA THR A 164 17.77 -13.42 8.48
C THR A 164 18.39 -13.41 9.86
N TYR A 165 18.04 -14.40 10.67
CA TYR A 165 18.63 -14.59 11.97
C TYR A 165 18.70 -16.09 12.31
N PRO A 166 19.76 -16.56 12.98
CA PRO A 166 19.92 -18.00 13.25
C PRO A 166 18.79 -18.65 14.05
N HIS A 167 17.98 -17.85 14.76
CA HIS A 167 16.88 -18.37 15.55
C HIS A 167 15.55 -18.23 14.78
N PRO A 168 14.87 -19.34 14.43
CA PRO A 168 13.71 -19.33 13.56
C PRO A 168 12.46 -18.66 14.18
N SER A 169 12.44 -18.39 15.47
CA SER A 169 11.34 -17.67 16.12
C SER A 169 11.42 -16.15 15.97
N CYS A 170 12.47 -15.63 15.30
CA CYS A 170 12.52 -14.20 15.00
C CYS A 170 11.53 -13.85 13.90
N GLN A 171 10.64 -12.93 14.20
CA GLN A 171 9.52 -12.53 13.32
C GLN A 171 9.31 -11.02 13.38
N GLY A 172 8.57 -10.51 12.39
CA GLY A 172 8.02 -9.16 12.37
C GLY A 172 8.93 -8.10 11.78
N VAL A 173 8.28 -7.05 11.29
CA VAL A 173 8.93 -5.86 10.75
C VAL A 173 9.87 -5.23 11.77
N GLN A 174 11.07 -4.86 11.33
CA GLN A 174 12.06 -4.14 12.12
C GLN A 174 12.58 -2.95 11.34
N VAL A 175 12.41 -1.74 11.86
CA VAL A 175 12.88 -0.52 11.18
C VAL A 175 14.16 0.00 11.82
N TRP A 176 15.16 0.26 10.95
CA TRP A 176 16.42 0.90 11.28
C TRP A 176 16.42 2.33 10.74
N TYR A 177 16.97 3.29 11.48
CA TYR A 177 17.00 4.70 11.07
C TYR A 177 18.40 5.28 11.04
N SER A 178 18.62 6.24 10.14
CA SER A 178 19.84 7.04 10.07
C SER A 178 19.90 8.03 11.23
N GLU A 179 21.10 8.19 11.82
CA GLU A 179 21.36 9.19 12.85
C GLU A 179 21.73 10.56 12.26
N ASN A 180 21.91 10.65 10.96
CA ASN A 180 22.35 11.90 10.30
C ASN A 180 21.22 12.93 10.16
N ASN A 181 19.96 12.50 10.33
CA ASN A 181 18.80 13.34 10.19
C ASN A 181 17.75 13.00 11.25
N GLU A 182 17.33 13.97 12.05
CA GLU A 182 16.39 13.77 13.15
C GLU A 182 15.03 13.24 12.70
N ALA A 183 14.56 13.64 11.51
CA ALA A 183 13.30 13.15 10.97
C ALA A 183 13.32 11.65 10.65
N SER A 184 14.49 11.03 10.52
CA SER A 184 14.62 9.57 10.33
C SER A 184 14.03 8.77 11.49
N PHE A 185 14.17 9.25 12.71
CA PHE A 185 13.64 8.58 13.91
C PHE A 185 12.11 8.57 13.90
N GLU A 186 11.48 9.72 13.63
CA GLU A 186 10.01 9.81 13.58
C GLU A 186 9.44 9.00 12.41
N LEU A 187 10.09 9.01 11.25
CA LEU A 187 9.74 8.16 10.11
C LEU A 187 9.78 6.68 10.50
N ALA A 188 10.89 6.24 11.09
CA ALA A 188 11.04 4.85 11.53
C ALA A 188 9.99 4.45 12.56
N LYS A 189 9.77 5.29 13.57
CA LYS A 189 8.79 5.05 14.64
C LYS A 189 7.38 4.93 14.10
N THR A 190 7.00 5.82 13.17
CA THR A 190 5.67 5.80 12.57
C THR A 190 5.46 4.57 11.70
N ILE A 191 6.45 4.17 10.87
CA ILE A 191 6.37 2.92 10.09
C ILE A 191 6.27 1.71 11.02
N GLN A 192 7.13 1.61 12.04
CA GLN A 192 7.14 0.49 12.99
C GLN A 192 5.81 0.36 13.73
N SER A 193 5.31 1.46 14.30
CA SER A 193 4.04 1.44 15.04
C SER A 193 2.84 1.16 14.14
N THR A 194 2.85 1.64 12.90
CA THR A 194 1.79 1.34 11.92
C THR A 194 1.78 -0.14 11.55
N ALA A 195 2.96 -0.77 11.39
CA ALA A 195 3.05 -2.20 11.13
C ALA A 195 2.50 -3.03 12.32
N GLN A 196 2.81 -2.62 13.54
CA GLN A 196 2.28 -3.24 14.77
C GLN A 196 0.77 -3.07 14.91
N GLU A 197 0.26 -1.88 14.64
CA GLU A 197 -1.18 -1.56 14.76
C GLU A 197 -2.04 -2.31 13.74
N LEU A 198 -1.61 -2.39 12.48
CA LEU A 198 -2.47 -2.79 11.38
C LEU A 198 -2.22 -4.20 10.84
N LEU A 199 -1.05 -4.77 11.06
CA LEU A 199 -0.69 -6.05 10.45
C LEU A 199 -0.08 -7.06 11.42
N GLN A 200 0.70 -6.61 12.38
CA GLN A 200 1.53 -7.47 13.23
C GLN A 200 1.40 -7.09 14.71
N ASN A 201 0.21 -7.23 15.29
CA ASN A 201 -0.10 -6.83 16.67
C ASN A 201 0.74 -7.54 17.74
N GLU A 202 1.30 -8.72 17.43
CA GLU A 202 2.23 -9.47 18.31
C GLU A 202 3.70 -9.03 18.15
N ASN A 203 3.99 -8.11 17.23
CA ASN A 203 5.33 -7.60 17.02
C ASN A 203 5.68 -6.54 18.07
N ASP A 204 6.58 -6.88 19.00
CA ASP A 204 7.03 -6.01 20.09
C ASP A 204 8.34 -5.26 19.80
N ARG A 205 8.84 -5.32 18.54
CA ARG A 205 10.11 -4.71 18.15
C ARG A 205 10.05 -3.20 18.22
N THR A 206 11.15 -2.61 18.66
CA THR A 206 11.34 -1.16 18.66
C THR A 206 12.30 -0.76 17.54
N VAL A 207 12.18 0.49 17.07
CA VAL A 207 13.10 1.03 16.06
C VAL A 207 14.54 1.01 16.54
N LYS A 208 15.48 0.82 15.61
CA LYS A 208 16.92 0.70 15.92
C LYS A 208 17.74 1.72 15.16
N ARG A 209 18.77 2.23 15.80
CA ARG A 209 19.81 3.02 15.16
C ARG A 209 20.64 2.13 14.22
N SER A 210 20.92 2.61 13.03
CA SER A 210 21.72 1.87 12.04
C SER A 210 23.19 1.73 12.43
N GLY A 211 23.69 2.64 13.21
CA GLY A 211 25.12 2.70 13.56
C GLY A 211 26.02 2.74 12.31
N SER A 212 27.18 2.11 12.39
CA SER A 212 28.13 2.05 11.25
C SER A 212 27.87 0.89 10.28
N SER A 213 26.97 -0.03 10.60
CA SER A 213 26.79 -1.30 9.88
C SER A 213 26.06 -1.14 8.55
N ILE A 214 25.11 -0.22 8.46
CA ILE A 214 24.30 0.00 7.26
C ILE A 214 24.86 1.17 6.48
N TYR A 215 25.58 0.87 5.38
CA TYR A 215 26.36 1.84 4.62
C TYR A 215 25.53 3.04 4.14
N LEU A 216 24.37 2.80 3.52
CA LEU A 216 23.52 3.87 3.00
C LEU A 216 23.03 4.79 4.11
N LEU A 217 22.45 4.24 5.18
CA LEU A 217 21.94 5.04 6.29
C LEU A 217 23.03 5.88 6.99
N ARG A 218 24.28 5.38 6.99
CA ARG A 218 25.43 6.12 7.50
C ARG A 218 25.85 7.30 6.62
N LYS A 219 25.52 7.27 5.31
CA LYS A 219 25.99 8.24 4.34
C LYS A 219 24.94 9.24 3.89
N LEU A 220 23.66 8.87 4.01
CA LEU A 220 22.55 9.72 3.64
C LEU A 220 22.33 10.82 4.68
N GLU A 221 22.08 12.04 4.21
CA GLU A 221 21.78 13.21 5.03
C GLU A 221 20.26 13.56 5.04
N CYS A 222 19.49 13.03 4.08
CA CYS A 222 18.05 13.12 4.08
C CYS A 222 17.43 12.19 5.15
N PRO A 223 16.15 12.36 5.53
CA PRO A 223 15.42 11.37 6.31
C PRO A 223 15.54 9.99 5.67
N ALA A 224 16.10 8.99 6.38
CA ALA A 224 16.43 7.70 5.82
C ALA A 224 16.20 6.55 6.79
N VAL A 225 15.51 5.52 6.30
CA VAL A 225 15.23 4.28 7.03
C VAL A 225 15.51 3.06 6.18
N LEU A 226 15.78 1.93 6.85
CA LEU A 226 15.78 0.59 6.27
C LEU A 226 14.74 -0.25 7.01
N VAL A 227 13.85 -0.84 6.24
CA VAL A 227 12.75 -1.68 6.73
C VAL A 227 13.07 -3.14 6.41
N GLU A 228 13.35 -3.91 7.45
CA GLU A 228 13.37 -5.37 7.40
C GLU A 228 11.92 -5.85 7.49
N CYS A 229 11.37 -6.29 6.38
CA CYS A 229 9.94 -6.58 6.22
C CYS A 229 9.51 -7.91 6.85
N GLY A 230 10.45 -8.76 7.24
CA GLY A 230 10.26 -10.06 7.86
C GLY A 230 11.52 -10.91 7.77
N PHE A 231 11.49 -12.13 8.27
CA PHE A 231 12.66 -12.99 8.40
C PHE A 231 12.58 -14.20 7.46
N LEU A 232 13.46 -14.28 6.47
CA LEU A 232 13.56 -15.45 5.55
C LEU A 232 14.10 -16.71 6.23
N SER A 233 14.58 -16.59 7.46
CA SER A 233 14.96 -17.72 8.33
C SER A 233 13.78 -18.33 9.09
N SER A 234 12.61 -17.66 9.13
CA SER A 234 11.38 -18.17 9.74
C SER A 234 10.49 -18.81 8.69
N PRO A 235 10.15 -20.11 8.81
CA PRO A 235 9.23 -20.78 7.87
C PRO A 235 7.86 -20.12 7.82
N GLU A 236 7.34 -19.66 8.96
CA GLU A 236 6.04 -18.98 9.04
C GLU A 236 6.04 -17.66 8.27
N GLU A 237 7.07 -16.81 8.47
CA GLU A 237 7.17 -15.55 7.73
C GLU A 237 7.51 -15.76 6.26
N THR A 238 8.30 -16.78 5.92
CA THR A 238 8.58 -17.15 4.54
C THR A 238 7.29 -17.51 3.80
N ALA A 239 6.39 -18.27 4.43
CA ALA A 239 5.09 -18.59 3.84
C ALA A 239 4.22 -17.32 3.63
N LEU A 240 4.20 -16.40 4.60
CA LEU A 240 3.51 -15.13 4.48
C LEU A 240 4.12 -14.25 3.38
N LEU A 241 5.43 -14.07 3.37
CA LEU A 241 6.15 -13.28 2.37
C LEU A 241 6.02 -13.86 0.95
N GLY A 242 5.82 -15.17 0.82
CA GLY A 242 5.50 -15.86 -0.43
C GLY A 242 4.08 -15.59 -0.92
N ASP A 243 3.13 -15.24 -0.05
CA ASP A 243 1.75 -14.92 -0.40
C ASP A 243 1.63 -13.49 -0.94
N GLU A 244 1.05 -13.35 -2.12
CA GLU A 244 0.89 -12.04 -2.78
C GLU A 244 -0.05 -11.11 -2.01
N ASN A 245 -1.14 -11.65 -1.43
CA ASN A 245 -2.10 -10.84 -0.69
C ASN A 245 -1.46 -10.27 0.58
N TYR A 246 -0.63 -11.07 1.27
CA TYR A 246 0.12 -10.59 2.42
C TYR A 246 1.11 -9.48 2.03
N ARG A 247 1.86 -9.64 0.92
CA ARG A 247 2.77 -8.59 0.43
C ARG A 247 2.03 -7.30 0.08
N GLN A 248 0.82 -7.39 -0.49
CA GLN A 248 -0.01 -6.21 -0.75
C GLN A 248 -0.45 -5.52 0.55
N GLN A 249 -0.87 -6.28 1.56
CA GLN A 249 -1.22 -5.74 2.88
C GLN A 249 -0.01 -5.10 3.56
N LEU A 250 1.16 -5.74 3.50
CA LEU A 250 2.41 -5.22 4.04
C LEU A 250 2.81 -3.91 3.33
N ALA A 251 2.80 -3.88 2.00
CA ALA A 251 3.08 -2.67 1.22
C ALA A 251 2.14 -1.51 1.58
N LEU A 252 0.82 -1.78 1.68
CA LEU A 252 -0.16 -0.78 2.10
C LEU A 252 0.14 -0.26 3.51
N THR A 253 0.45 -1.15 4.44
CA THR A 253 0.76 -0.81 5.84
C THR A 253 2.00 0.07 5.93
N LEU A 254 3.08 -0.26 5.20
CA LEU A 254 4.29 0.55 5.15
C LEU A 254 4.03 1.93 4.52
N CYS A 255 3.26 1.98 3.43
CA CYS A 255 2.84 3.25 2.82
C CYS A 255 2.02 4.12 3.77
N MET A 256 1.11 3.52 4.56
CA MET A 256 0.35 4.26 5.58
C MET A 256 1.28 4.85 6.65
N GLY A 257 2.32 4.13 7.07
CA GLY A 257 3.34 4.64 7.98
C GLY A 257 4.09 5.84 7.39
N ILE A 258 4.49 5.77 6.12
CA ILE A 258 5.12 6.88 5.39
C ILE A 258 4.18 8.08 5.31
N LEU A 259 2.94 7.88 4.85
CA LEU A 259 1.94 8.95 4.70
C LEU A 259 1.62 9.63 6.03
N ARG A 260 1.48 8.90 7.13
CA ARG A 260 1.29 9.46 8.49
C ARG A 260 2.45 10.34 8.97
N THR A 261 3.64 10.19 8.37
CA THR A 261 4.81 11.01 8.73
C THR A 261 4.84 12.32 7.97
N ILE A 262 4.31 12.37 6.75
CA ILE A 262 4.41 13.52 5.84
C ILE A 262 3.13 14.37 5.77
N THR A 263 2.04 13.89 6.37
CA THR A 263 0.76 14.62 6.50
C THR A 263 0.55 15.14 7.91
#